data_421b7f022d1f66158803636461efa8bb
#
_entry.id   421b7f022d1f66158803636461efa8bb
#
_cell.length_a   1.000
_cell.length_b   1.000
_cell.length_c   1.000
_cell.angle_alpha   90.00
_cell.angle_beta   90.00
_cell.angle_gamma   90.00
#
_symmetry.space_group_name_H-M   'P 1'
#
loop_
_entity.id
_entity.type
_entity.pdbx_description
1 polymer ?
#
loop_
_entity_poly.entity_id
_entity_poly.type
_entity_poly.pdbx_seq_one_letter_code
_entity_poly.pdbx_strand_id
1 'polypeptide(L)'
;PAAPRSRLGTPISQMADHHFDQISGLHIHSLCEQGFSELANVISVITPLLDRANGRLSWLNLGGGHMITAHDYNREALITCLSDLKQRYDLDIYLEPGTAIAFDAGILVGEVMDIMENDGPIAILDISATCHMPDVLEAPYRPALLAEADTGTGVLVRLGGPSCLAGDVIGDYWFEHLPVPGQRLAFLDQAHYSMVKTTTFNGVPLPALALWDSRTDSLQLQKQFSYEDFEGRLS
;
A
#
# COMPACT_ATOMS: atom_id res chain seq x y z
N PRO A 1 -9.47 -6.50 4.42
CA PRO A 1 -8.88 -7.28 5.51
C PRO A 1 -9.89 -8.16 6.23
N ALA A 2 -11.09 -7.64 6.57
CA ALA A 2 -12.15 -8.40 7.25
C ALA A 2 -13.01 -9.18 6.24
N ALA A 3 -12.49 -10.27 5.73
CA ALA A 3 -13.19 -11.14 4.78
C ALA A 3 -13.87 -12.32 5.48
N PRO A 4 -14.90 -12.96 4.88
CA PRO A 4 -15.41 -14.23 5.35
C PRO A 4 -14.28 -15.26 5.49
N ARG A 5 -14.29 -16.01 6.60
CA ARG A 5 -13.26 -17.00 6.94
C ARG A 5 -11.84 -16.41 7.16
N SER A 6 -11.74 -15.11 7.43
CA SER A 6 -10.48 -14.50 7.83
C SER A 6 -9.89 -15.21 9.06
N ARG A 7 -8.57 -15.42 9.05
CA ARG A 7 -7.82 -15.90 10.21
C ARG A 7 -7.50 -14.78 11.21
N LEU A 8 -7.78 -13.54 10.86
CA LEU A 8 -7.44 -12.35 11.65
C LEU A 8 -8.64 -11.91 12.47
N GLY A 9 -8.40 -11.68 13.76
CA GLY A 9 -9.39 -11.16 14.70
C GLY A 9 -10.48 -12.15 15.09
N THR A 10 -11.32 -11.71 16.01
CA THR A 10 -12.48 -12.44 16.53
C THR A 10 -13.77 -11.83 15.96
N PRO A 11 -14.66 -12.61 15.33
CA PRO A 11 -15.96 -12.11 14.90
C PRO A 11 -16.77 -11.53 16.08
N ILE A 12 -17.43 -10.38 15.83
CA ILE A 12 -18.26 -9.71 16.86
C ILE A 12 -19.28 -10.67 17.48
N SER A 13 -19.83 -11.59 16.68
CA SER A 13 -20.81 -12.59 17.14
C SER A 13 -20.26 -13.56 18.19
N GLN A 14 -18.93 -13.68 18.32
CA GLN A 14 -18.27 -14.50 19.32
C GLN A 14 -17.90 -13.71 20.59
N MET A 15 -18.10 -12.40 20.62
CA MET A 15 -17.85 -11.56 21.78
C MET A 15 -19.00 -11.64 22.77
N ALA A 16 -18.82 -12.39 23.85
CA ALA A 16 -19.74 -12.44 24.97
C ALA A 16 -19.40 -11.38 26.04
N ASP A 17 -20.35 -10.97 26.87
CA ASP A 17 -20.20 -9.88 27.84
C ASP A 17 -19.09 -10.15 28.89
N HIS A 18 -18.88 -11.41 29.26
CA HIS A 18 -17.81 -11.78 30.20
C HIS A 18 -16.40 -11.56 29.66
N HIS A 19 -16.22 -11.47 28.35
CA HIS A 19 -14.92 -11.15 27.76
C HIS A 19 -14.46 -9.74 28.13
N PHE A 20 -15.38 -8.78 28.29
CA PHE A 20 -15.05 -7.41 28.70
C PHE A 20 -14.46 -7.32 30.11
N ASP A 21 -14.62 -8.36 30.94
CA ASP A 21 -14.02 -8.40 32.27
C ASP A 21 -12.55 -8.85 32.22
N GLN A 22 -12.09 -9.30 31.06
CA GLN A 22 -10.74 -9.88 30.85
C GLN A 22 -9.86 -9.00 29.96
N ILE A 23 -10.40 -7.94 29.36
CA ILE A 23 -9.68 -7.05 28.44
C ILE A 23 -9.84 -5.61 28.87
N SER A 24 -8.88 -4.75 28.54
CA SER A 24 -8.92 -3.32 28.80
C SER A 24 -9.27 -2.47 27.59
N GLY A 25 -9.35 -3.05 26.40
CA GLY A 25 -9.67 -2.32 25.19
C GLY A 25 -9.94 -3.21 23.98
N LEU A 26 -10.30 -2.57 22.87
CA LEU A 26 -10.54 -3.24 21.59
C LEU A 26 -9.62 -2.66 20.51
N HIS A 27 -9.14 -3.55 19.65
CA HIS A 27 -8.44 -3.19 18.42
C HIS A 27 -9.22 -3.69 17.21
N ILE A 28 -9.51 -2.77 16.29
CA ILE A 28 -10.32 -3.01 15.10
C ILE A 28 -9.55 -2.51 13.88
N HIS A 29 -9.08 -3.43 13.05
CA HIS A 29 -8.36 -3.13 11.84
C HIS A 29 -9.03 -3.85 10.66
N SER A 30 -9.97 -3.17 9.98
CA SER A 30 -10.80 -3.76 8.94
C SER A 30 -10.75 -3.00 7.60
N LEU A 31 -10.03 -1.89 7.52
CA LEU A 31 -9.93 -1.05 6.34
C LEU A 31 -8.61 -1.26 5.59
N CYS A 32 -8.61 -0.92 4.30
CA CYS A 32 -7.43 -0.86 3.46
C CYS A 32 -7.65 0.25 2.41
N GLU A 33 -6.87 1.33 2.51
CA GLU A 33 -6.87 2.48 1.60
C GLU A 33 -8.26 3.09 1.37
N GLN A 34 -9.00 3.28 2.46
CA GLN A 34 -10.38 3.77 2.43
C GLN A 34 -10.51 5.21 2.94
N GLY A 35 -11.69 5.80 2.70
CA GLY A 35 -12.05 7.14 3.18
C GLY A 35 -12.62 7.16 4.59
N PHE A 36 -13.07 8.36 5.01
CA PHE A 36 -13.72 8.52 6.31
C PHE A 36 -15.11 7.82 6.38
N SER A 37 -15.84 7.78 5.27
CA SER A 37 -17.17 7.14 5.21
C SER A 37 -17.13 5.67 5.62
N GLU A 38 -16.10 4.95 5.19
CA GLU A 38 -15.90 3.54 5.52
C GLU A 38 -15.53 3.37 6.99
N LEU A 39 -14.68 4.26 7.54
CA LEU A 39 -14.42 4.28 8.98
C LEU A 39 -15.67 4.57 9.79
N ALA A 40 -16.50 5.52 9.38
CA ALA A 40 -17.78 5.81 10.03
C ALA A 40 -18.72 4.59 10.03
N ASN A 41 -18.75 3.83 8.93
CA ASN A 41 -19.49 2.57 8.86
C ASN A 41 -18.95 1.54 9.86
N VAL A 42 -17.64 1.38 9.96
CA VAL A 42 -17.01 0.48 10.97
C VAL A 42 -17.43 0.91 12.37
N ILE A 43 -17.35 2.21 12.69
CA ILE A 43 -17.73 2.76 13.99
C ILE A 43 -19.21 2.47 14.28
N SER A 44 -20.11 2.62 13.31
CA SER A 44 -21.51 2.30 13.49
C SER A 44 -21.77 0.84 13.84
N VAL A 45 -20.99 -0.08 13.25
CA VAL A 45 -21.08 -1.53 13.51
C VAL A 45 -20.56 -1.90 14.89
N ILE A 46 -19.52 -1.21 15.39
CA ILE A 46 -18.94 -1.51 16.70
C ILE A 46 -19.62 -0.78 17.86
N THR A 47 -20.39 0.28 17.59
CA THR A 47 -21.11 1.05 18.61
C THR A 47 -21.95 0.15 19.55
N PRO A 48 -22.76 -0.81 19.08
CA PRO A 48 -23.49 -1.72 19.97
C PRO A 48 -22.56 -2.59 20.85
N LEU A 49 -21.33 -2.89 20.37
CA LEU A 49 -20.35 -3.62 21.16
C LEU A 49 -19.79 -2.75 22.29
N LEU A 50 -19.51 -1.47 22.00
CA LEU A 50 -19.10 -0.49 23.01
C LEU A 50 -20.19 -0.25 24.06
N ASP A 51 -21.45 -0.15 23.64
CA ASP A 51 -22.60 -0.02 24.55
C ASP A 51 -22.70 -1.24 25.50
N ARG A 52 -22.47 -2.46 25.00
CA ARG A 52 -22.40 -3.70 25.81
C ARG A 52 -21.20 -3.73 26.76
N ALA A 53 -20.10 -3.16 26.37
CA ALA A 53 -18.92 -3.04 27.24
C ALA A 53 -19.20 -2.21 28.48
N ASN A 54 -20.10 -1.22 28.41
CA ASN A 54 -20.64 -0.46 29.54
C ASN A 54 -19.55 0.07 30.50
N GLY A 55 -18.57 0.80 29.94
CA GLY A 55 -17.48 1.43 30.71
C GLY A 55 -16.37 0.50 31.20
N ARG A 56 -16.37 -0.79 30.79
CA ARG A 56 -15.31 -1.75 31.16
C ARG A 56 -14.04 -1.62 30.33
N LEU A 57 -14.10 -0.87 29.24
CA LEU A 57 -12.94 -0.61 28.36
C LEU A 57 -12.33 0.74 28.69
N SER A 58 -11.03 0.87 28.59
CA SER A 58 -10.27 2.09 28.76
C SER A 58 -9.70 2.65 27.44
N TRP A 59 -9.64 1.84 26.41
CA TRP A 59 -9.13 2.28 25.11
C TRP A 59 -9.83 1.60 23.92
N LEU A 60 -9.80 2.29 22.78
CA LEU A 60 -10.23 1.80 21.48
C LEU A 60 -9.19 2.16 20.42
N ASN A 61 -8.65 1.14 19.76
CA ASN A 61 -7.78 1.31 18.60
C ASN A 61 -8.60 1.03 17.34
N LEU A 62 -8.75 2.03 16.48
CA LEU A 62 -9.49 1.93 15.21
C LEU A 62 -8.62 1.43 14.06
N GLY A 63 -7.36 1.06 14.33
CA GLY A 63 -6.44 0.52 13.36
C GLY A 63 -5.97 1.53 12.33
N GLY A 64 -5.51 1.03 11.21
CA GLY A 64 -5.12 1.80 10.04
C GLY A 64 -6.03 1.55 8.84
N GLY A 65 -5.48 1.76 7.65
CA GLY A 65 -6.16 1.48 6.39
C GLY A 65 -7.16 2.55 5.97
N HIS A 66 -7.19 3.72 6.63
CA HIS A 66 -7.86 4.90 6.12
C HIS A 66 -6.87 6.03 5.86
N MET A 67 -7.05 6.70 4.72
CA MET A 67 -6.05 7.60 4.13
C MET A 67 -6.18 9.02 4.67
N ILE A 68 -5.88 9.22 5.97
CA ILE A 68 -6.07 10.50 6.69
C ILE A 68 -5.27 11.68 6.11
N THR A 69 -4.23 11.41 5.33
CA THR A 69 -3.39 12.42 4.67
C THR A 69 -3.80 12.73 3.25
N ALA A 70 -4.69 11.93 2.63
CA ALA A 70 -5.20 12.18 1.30
C ALA A 70 -5.94 13.54 1.21
N HIS A 71 -5.86 14.20 0.05
CA HIS A 71 -6.43 15.55 -0.14
C HIS A 71 -7.93 15.60 0.08
N ASP A 72 -8.66 14.58 -0.36
CA ASP A 72 -10.11 14.47 -0.30
C ASP A 72 -10.64 13.83 0.98
N TYR A 73 -9.75 13.45 1.92
CA TYR A 73 -10.15 12.86 3.19
C TYR A 73 -10.82 13.88 4.10
N ASN A 74 -12.02 13.58 4.61
CA ASN A 74 -12.75 14.45 5.52
C ASN A 74 -12.19 14.39 6.96
N ARG A 75 -11.10 15.14 7.21
CA ARG A 75 -10.44 15.19 8.52
C ARG A 75 -11.29 15.84 9.61
N GLU A 76 -12.13 16.82 9.27
CA GLU A 76 -13.00 17.48 10.26
C GLU A 76 -14.05 16.49 10.79
N ALA A 77 -14.65 15.70 9.90
CA ALA A 77 -15.58 14.66 10.31
C ALA A 77 -14.90 13.57 11.15
N LEU A 78 -13.65 13.21 10.83
CA LEU A 78 -12.84 12.29 11.65
C LEU A 78 -12.66 12.85 13.07
N ILE A 79 -12.17 14.08 13.19
CA ILE A 79 -11.90 14.72 14.49
C ILE A 79 -13.18 14.77 15.33
N THR A 80 -14.31 15.18 14.75
CA THR A 80 -15.61 15.21 15.41
C THR A 80 -15.99 13.82 15.91
N CYS A 81 -15.92 12.83 15.04
CA CYS A 81 -16.29 11.44 15.36
C CYS A 81 -15.42 10.85 16.49
N LEU A 82 -14.09 11.07 16.45
CA LEU A 82 -13.18 10.60 17.51
C LEU A 82 -13.44 11.32 18.84
N SER A 83 -13.74 12.62 18.80
CA SER A 83 -14.09 13.41 19.99
C SER A 83 -15.38 12.90 20.63
N ASP A 84 -16.40 12.60 19.83
CA ASP A 84 -17.69 12.08 20.30
C ASP A 84 -17.51 10.68 20.92
N LEU A 85 -16.73 9.80 20.29
CA LEU A 85 -16.41 8.47 20.85
C LEU A 85 -15.69 8.58 22.18
N LYS A 86 -14.66 9.44 22.25
CA LYS A 86 -13.88 9.68 23.49
C LYS A 86 -14.79 10.18 24.60
N GLN A 87 -15.64 11.18 24.32
CA GLN A 87 -16.53 11.77 25.32
C GLN A 87 -17.64 10.79 25.76
N ARG A 88 -18.23 10.05 24.80
CA ARG A 88 -19.36 9.14 25.09
C ARG A 88 -18.96 7.94 25.92
N TYR A 89 -17.78 7.37 25.68
CA TYR A 89 -17.37 6.11 26.27
C TYR A 89 -16.19 6.24 27.25
N ASP A 90 -15.66 7.44 27.44
CA ASP A 90 -14.47 7.73 28.27
C ASP A 90 -13.28 6.84 27.89
N LEU A 91 -12.95 6.80 26.58
CA LEU A 91 -11.92 5.94 26.00
C LEU A 91 -10.71 6.76 25.52
N ASP A 92 -9.51 6.20 25.67
CA ASP A 92 -8.37 6.62 24.89
C ASP A 92 -8.49 6.04 23.48
N ILE A 93 -8.39 6.91 22.48
CA ILE A 93 -8.53 6.52 21.06
C ILE A 93 -7.16 6.44 20.41
N TYR A 94 -6.89 5.35 19.72
CA TYR A 94 -5.68 5.11 18.95
C TYR A 94 -6.00 4.92 17.47
N LEU A 95 -5.09 5.36 16.61
CA LEU A 95 -5.07 5.11 15.17
C LEU A 95 -3.70 4.56 14.78
N GLU A 96 -3.66 3.75 13.73
CA GLU A 96 -2.43 3.12 13.20
C GLU A 96 -2.22 3.47 11.72
N PRO A 97 -2.06 4.77 11.36
CA PRO A 97 -1.86 5.13 9.96
C PRO A 97 -0.52 4.58 9.48
N GLY A 98 -0.57 3.74 8.45
CA GLY A 98 0.60 3.16 7.76
C GLY A 98 0.84 3.84 6.42
N THR A 99 0.22 3.34 5.36
CA THR A 99 0.28 3.91 4.00
C THR A 99 0.02 5.41 3.98
N ALA A 100 -0.95 5.88 4.78
CA ALA A 100 -1.27 7.30 4.89
C ALA A 100 -0.07 8.19 5.31
N ILE A 101 0.89 7.68 6.10
CA ILE A 101 2.07 8.46 6.51
C ILE A 101 3.12 8.52 5.39
N ALA A 102 3.24 7.45 4.61
CA ALA A 102 4.20 7.36 3.50
C ALA A 102 3.57 7.65 2.13
N PHE A 103 2.29 8.07 2.12
CA PHE A 103 1.56 8.39 0.90
C PHE A 103 2.28 9.47 0.09
N ASP A 104 2.46 9.21 -1.20
CA ASP A 104 3.14 10.10 -2.16
C ASP A 104 4.57 10.53 -1.74
N ALA A 105 5.23 9.70 -0.90
CA ALA A 105 6.56 10.02 -0.37
C ALA A 105 7.71 9.51 -1.23
N GLY A 106 7.45 8.65 -2.22
CA GLY A 106 8.52 8.14 -3.08
C GLY A 106 8.03 7.45 -4.34
N ILE A 107 8.97 7.32 -5.27
CA ILE A 107 8.76 6.71 -6.59
C ILE A 107 9.70 5.52 -6.76
N LEU A 108 9.30 4.55 -7.59
CA LEU A 108 10.18 3.51 -8.09
C LEU A 108 10.52 3.79 -9.55
N VAL A 109 11.81 3.87 -9.86
CA VAL A 109 12.28 4.10 -11.22
C VAL A 109 12.83 2.79 -11.77
N GLY A 110 12.33 2.37 -12.94
CA GLY A 110 12.86 1.26 -13.73
C GLY A 110 13.30 1.73 -15.10
N GLU A 111 14.22 0.97 -15.71
CA GLU A 111 14.73 1.21 -17.06
C GLU A 111 14.20 0.12 -18.00
N VAL A 112 13.79 0.53 -19.21
CA VAL A 112 13.42 -0.40 -20.27
C VAL A 112 14.65 -1.12 -20.78
N MET A 113 14.70 -2.45 -20.63
CA MET A 113 15.79 -3.29 -21.09
C MET A 113 15.59 -3.74 -22.54
N ASP A 114 14.35 -4.10 -22.90
CA ASP A 114 14.03 -4.63 -24.22
C ASP A 114 12.57 -4.36 -24.58
N ILE A 115 12.26 -4.40 -25.86
CA ILE A 115 10.90 -4.32 -26.43
C ILE A 115 10.63 -5.58 -27.24
N MET A 116 9.55 -6.25 -26.90
CA MET A 116 9.08 -7.45 -27.58
C MET A 116 7.74 -7.17 -28.28
N GLU A 117 7.40 -8.00 -29.25
CA GLU A 117 6.09 -8.01 -29.90
C GLU A 117 5.43 -9.38 -29.72
N ASN A 118 4.30 -9.40 -29.04
CA ASN A 118 3.47 -10.59 -28.90
C ASN A 118 2.02 -10.18 -28.64
N ASP A 119 1.23 -10.12 -29.70
CA ASP A 119 -0.14 -9.60 -29.68
C ASP A 119 -0.22 -8.16 -29.11
N GLY A 120 0.80 -7.38 -29.46
CA GLY A 120 1.06 -6.00 -29.03
C GLY A 120 2.43 -5.83 -28.38
N PRO A 121 2.87 -4.58 -28.22
CA PRO A 121 4.20 -4.29 -27.69
C PRO A 121 4.28 -4.56 -26.19
N ILE A 122 5.39 -5.16 -25.78
CA ILE A 122 5.74 -5.47 -24.40
C ILE A 122 7.11 -4.87 -24.10
N ALA A 123 7.20 -4.01 -23.09
CA ALA A 123 8.46 -3.50 -22.57
C ALA A 123 8.90 -4.33 -21.34
N ILE A 124 10.09 -4.88 -21.42
CA ILE A 124 10.73 -5.59 -20.30
C ILE A 124 11.56 -4.59 -19.52
N LEU A 125 11.30 -4.47 -18.23
CA LEU A 125 11.98 -3.54 -17.33
C LEU A 125 13.03 -4.26 -16.48
N ASP A 126 14.00 -3.51 -15.94
CA ASP A 126 14.96 -3.99 -14.95
C ASP A 126 14.36 -4.11 -13.53
N ILE A 127 13.09 -3.73 -13.39
CA ILE A 127 12.29 -3.89 -12.17
C ILE A 127 11.17 -4.92 -12.39
N SER A 128 10.62 -5.44 -11.31
CA SER A 128 9.71 -6.59 -11.31
C SER A 128 8.50 -6.32 -10.42
N ALA A 129 7.31 -6.64 -10.87
CA ALA A 129 6.13 -6.68 -10.00
C ALA A 129 6.33 -7.69 -8.86
N THR A 130 6.85 -8.88 -9.18
CA THR A 130 7.10 -9.95 -8.21
C THR A 130 8.10 -9.53 -7.13
N CYS A 131 9.18 -8.84 -7.52
CA CYS A 131 10.27 -8.52 -6.61
C CYS A 131 10.13 -7.16 -5.92
N HIS A 132 9.57 -6.17 -6.59
CA HIS A 132 9.63 -4.78 -6.15
C HIS A 132 8.26 -4.15 -5.89
N MET A 133 7.18 -4.71 -6.45
CA MET A 133 5.80 -4.24 -6.28
C MET A 133 4.85 -5.44 -6.09
N PRO A 134 5.08 -6.31 -5.08
CA PRO A 134 4.34 -7.57 -4.96
C PRO A 134 2.83 -7.36 -4.77
N ASP A 135 2.38 -6.24 -4.24
CA ASP A 135 0.96 -5.93 -4.10
C ASP A 135 0.24 -5.77 -5.44
N VAL A 136 0.94 -5.48 -6.53
CA VAL A 136 0.37 -5.55 -7.89
C VAL A 136 -0.21 -6.93 -8.17
N LEU A 137 0.40 -7.99 -7.61
CA LEU A 137 -0.02 -9.38 -7.79
C LEU A 137 -0.87 -9.92 -6.64
N GLU A 138 -0.57 -9.52 -5.39
CA GLU A 138 -1.18 -10.06 -4.17
C GLU A 138 -2.50 -9.35 -3.80
N ALA A 139 -2.58 -8.06 -4.04
CA ALA A 139 -3.75 -7.21 -3.81
C ALA A 139 -3.98 -6.31 -5.03
N PRO A 140 -4.36 -6.87 -6.18
CA PRO A 140 -4.20 -6.30 -7.50
C PRO A 140 -4.60 -4.83 -7.61
N TYR A 141 -3.62 -4.00 -7.94
CA TYR A 141 -3.79 -2.61 -8.34
C TYR A 141 -2.82 -2.30 -9.49
N ARG A 142 -3.04 -1.20 -10.18
CA ARG A 142 -2.16 -0.73 -11.24
C ARG A 142 -1.44 0.54 -10.74
N PRO A 143 -0.12 0.50 -10.51
CA PRO A 143 0.64 1.69 -10.10
C PRO A 143 0.48 2.82 -11.09
N ALA A 144 0.35 4.05 -10.61
CA ALA A 144 0.34 5.22 -11.48
C ALA A 144 1.73 5.43 -12.08
N LEU A 145 1.78 5.71 -13.39
CA LEU A 145 2.99 6.00 -14.12
C LEU A 145 3.11 7.51 -14.36
N LEU A 146 4.27 8.08 -14.07
CA LEU A 146 4.54 9.49 -14.36
C LEU A 146 4.53 9.72 -15.88
N ALA A 147 3.82 10.75 -16.32
CA ALA A 147 3.67 11.10 -17.72
C ALA A 147 3.07 9.99 -18.62
N GLU A 148 2.19 9.17 -18.05
CA GLU A 148 1.35 8.29 -18.87
C GLU A 148 0.46 9.13 -19.80
N ALA A 149 0.34 8.71 -21.06
CA ALA A 149 -0.55 9.37 -22.03
C ALA A 149 -2.04 9.09 -21.70
N ASP A 150 -2.91 9.94 -22.21
CA ASP A 150 -4.35 9.75 -22.04
C ASP A 150 -4.83 8.43 -22.66
N THR A 151 -5.78 7.77 -21.99
CA THR A 151 -6.35 6.51 -22.44
C THR A 151 -6.87 6.61 -23.89
N GLY A 152 -6.38 5.70 -24.74
CA GLY A 152 -6.75 5.65 -26.15
C GLY A 152 -5.92 6.57 -27.05
N THR A 153 -4.89 7.23 -26.51
CA THR A 153 -3.94 8.03 -27.29
C THR A 153 -2.59 7.33 -27.39
N GLY A 154 -1.96 7.36 -28.56
CA GLY A 154 -0.64 6.77 -28.76
C GLY A 154 -0.63 5.24 -28.80
N VAL A 155 0.26 4.60 -28.06
CA VAL A 155 0.52 3.16 -28.07
C VAL A 155 0.24 2.56 -26.69
N LEU A 156 -0.56 1.50 -26.64
CA LEU A 156 -0.74 0.72 -25.42
C LEU A 156 0.40 -0.31 -25.32
N VAL A 157 1.15 -0.27 -24.24
CA VAL A 157 2.32 -1.12 -24.00
C VAL A 157 2.16 -1.87 -22.68
N ARG A 158 2.35 -3.18 -22.72
CA ARG A 158 2.46 -3.99 -21.50
C ARG A 158 3.85 -3.82 -20.89
N LEU A 159 3.90 -3.56 -19.58
CA LEU A 159 5.14 -3.48 -18.82
C LEU A 159 5.31 -4.75 -18.00
N GLY A 160 6.41 -5.47 -18.23
CA GLY A 160 6.75 -6.71 -17.55
C GLY A 160 8.12 -6.68 -16.90
N GLY A 161 8.30 -7.50 -15.87
CA GLY A 161 9.57 -7.68 -15.18
C GLY A 161 10.44 -8.78 -15.79
N PRO A 162 11.70 -8.92 -15.32
CA PRO A 162 12.67 -9.86 -15.88
C PRO A 162 12.63 -11.25 -15.23
N SER A 163 11.72 -11.52 -14.28
CA SER A 163 11.69 -12.80 -13.60
C SER A 163 11.10 -13.92 -14.46
N CYS A 164 11.30 -15.17 -14.08
CA CYS A 164 10.74 -16.33 -14.79
C CYS A 164 9.24 -16.53 -14.54
N LEU A 165 8.62 -15.73 -13.66
CA LEU A 165 7.19 -15.83 -13.40
C LEU A 165 6.41 -15.22 -14.57
N ALA A 166 5.59 -16.02 -15.25
CA ALA A 166 4.78 -15.53 -16.38
C ALA A 166 3.82 -14.39 -15.99
N GLY A 167 3.45 -14.32 -14.70
CA GLY A 167 2.63 -13.25 -14.15
C GLY A 167 3.42 -12.03 -13.66
N ASP A 168 4.72 -11.92 -13.93
CA ASP A 168 5.53 -10.75 -13.58
C ASP A 168 5.21 -9.57 -14.51
N VAL A 169 3.98 -9.08 -14.40
CA VAL A 169 3.39 -8.01 -15.22
C VAL A 169 2.98 -6.87 -14.29
N ILE A 170 3.48 -5.67 -14.57
CA ILE A 170 3.15 -4.45 -13.82
C ILE A 170 1.79 -3.91 -14.25
N GLY A 171 1.54 -3.89 -15.56
CA GLY A 171 0.27 -3.45 -16.13
C GLY A 171 0.40 -3.03 -17.59
N ASP A 172 -0.71 -2.57 -18.16
CA ASP A 172 -0.78 -2.00 -19.50
C ASP A 172 -0.90 -0.47 -19.38
N TYR A 173 -0.06 0.27 -20.12
CA TYR A 173 0.06 1.73 -20.04
C TYR A 173 0.05 2.37 -21.42
N TRP A 174 -0.54 3.56 -21.51
CA TRP A 174 -0.54 4.36 -22.71
C TRP A 174 0.69 5.27 -22.79
N PHE A 175 1.35 5.27 -23.93
CA PHE A 175 2.50 6.10 -24.23
C PHE A 175 2.24 6.90 -25.50
N GLU A 176 2.69 8.16 -25.58
CA GLU A 176 2.61 8.94 -26.82
C GLU A 176 3.38 8.26 -27.96
N HIS A 177 4.52 7.65 -27.62
CA HIS A 177 5.38 6.89 -28.53
C HIS A 177 5.83 5.60 -27.86
N LEU A 178 6.10 4.56 -28.64
CA LEU A 178 6.65 3.31 -28.13
C LEU A 178 7.93 3.59 -27.32
N PRO A 179 8.03 3.14 -26.06
CA PRO A 179 9.26 3.27 -25.28
C PRO A 179 10.45 2.64 -25.98
N VAL A 180 11.64 3.07 -25.64
CA VAL A 180 12.88 2.53 -26.20
C VAL A 180 13.79 2.00 -25.11
N PRO A 181 14.66 0.98 -25.39
CA PRO A 181 15.66 0.52 -24.44
C PRO A 181 16.51 1.69 -23.90
N GLY A 182 16.76 1.69 -22.58
CA GLY A 182 17.40 2.78 -21.86
C GLY A 182 16.47 3.89 -21.37
N GLN A 183 15.21 3.91 -21.80
CA GLN A 183 14.22 4.86 -21.28
C GLN A 183 13.86 4.51 -19.83
N ARG A 184 13.84 5.54 -18.95
CA ARG A 184 13.43 5.40 -17.56
C ARG A 184 11.95 5.70 -17.39
N LEU A 185 11.29 4.87 -16.61
CA LEU A 185 9.88 4.97 -16.25
C LEU A 185 9.78 5.10 -14.74
N ALA A 186 8.95 6.04 -14.26
CA ALA A 186 8.77 6.31 -12.84
C ALA A 186 7.36 5.94 -12.38
N PHE A 187 7.25 4.97 -11.49
CA PHE A 187 6.00 4.57 -10.85
C PHE A 187 5.82 5.35 -9.56
N LEU A 188 4.65 5.97 -9.42
CA LEU A 188 4.33 6.86 -8.31
C LEU A 188 3.90 6.07 -7.06
N ASP A 189 4.03 6.70 -5.91
CA ASP A 189 3.58 6.19 -4.59
C ASP A 189 4.14 4.80 -4.24
N GLN A 190 5.46 4.65 -4.32
CA GLN A 190 6.17 3.39 -4.12
C GLN A 190 7.06 3.37 -2.86
N ALA A 191 6.81 4.24 -1.85
CA ALA A 191 7.65 4.35 -0.65
C ALA A 191 7.15 3.58 0.57
N HIS A 192 6.04 2.82 0.47
CA HIS A 192 5.46 2.06 1.59
C HIS A 192 5.66 0.56 1.45
N TYR A 193 4.60 -0.23 1.21
CA TYR A 193 4.70 -1.69 1.10
C TYR A 193 5.65 -2.15 -0.01
N SER A 194 5.75 -1.42 -1.10
CA SER A 194 6.69 -1.74 -2.19
C SER A 194 8.13 -1.81 -1.71
N MET A 195 8.56 -0.93 -0.79
CA MET A 195 9.92 -0.97 -0.24
C MET A 195 10.13 -2.12 0.76
N VAL A 196 9.17 -2.38 1.65
CA VAL A 196 9.36 -3.34 2.75
C VAL A 196 9.04 -4.78 2.37
N LYS A 197 8.30 -4.99 1.28
CA LYS A 197 7.95 -6.32 0.75
C LYS A 197 8.86 -6.79 -0.38
N THR A 198 9.93 -6.05 -0.71
CA THR A 198 10.85 -6.41 -1.78
C THR A 198 11.52 -7.76 -1.54
N THR A 199 11.79 -8.48 -2.63
CA THR A 199 12.50 -9.76 -2.65
C THR A 199 13.56 -9.76 -3.73
N THR A 200 14.43 -10.77 -3.69
CA THR A 200 15.47 -11.02 -4.70
C THR A 200 15.17 -12.29 -5.50
N PHE A 201 13.90 -12.61 -5.71
CA PHE A 201 13.52 -13.79 -6.48
C PHE A 201 14.17 -13.79 -7.85
N ASN A 202 14.66 -14.95 -8.31
CA ASN A 202 15.48 -15.14 -9.52
C ASN A 202 16.80 -14.35 -9.56
N GLY A 203 17.26 -13.80 -8.43
CA GLY A 203 18.45 -12.96 -8.41
C GLY A 203 18.23 -11.56 -8.98
N VAL A 204 16.96 -11.12 -9.13
CA VAL A 204 16.66 -9.73 -9.52
C VAL A 204 17.18 -8.79 -8.45
N PRO A 205 18.05 -7.81 -8.80
CA PRO A 205 18.67 -6.92 -7.82
C PRO A 205 17.65 -6.03 -7.12
N LEU A 206 17.88 -5.72 -5.85
CA LEU A 206 17.07 -4.73 -5.15
C LEU A 206 17.36 -3.32 -5.70
N PRO A 207 16.35 -2.46 -5.87
CA PRO A 207 16.53 -1.07 -6.28
C PRO A 207 17.37 -0.31 -5.25
N ALA A 208 18.27 0.55 -5.71
CA ALA A 208 18.99 1.46 -4.83
C ALA A 208 18.04 2.43 -4.13
N LEU A 209 18.37 2.80 -2.90
CA LEU A 209 17.60 3.80 -2.14
C LEU A 209 18.29 5.15 -2.23
N ALA A 210 17.56 6.18 -2.60
CA ALA A 210 18.06 7.54 -2.70
C ALA A 210 17.05 8.55 -2.14
N LEU A 211 17.55 9.68 -1.68
CA LEU A 211 16.75 10.84 -1.31
C LEU A 211 16.92 11.92 -2.37
N TRP A 212 15.80 12.46 -2.85
CA TRP A 212 15.78 13.60 -3.75
C TRP A 212 15.31 14.86 -3.01
N ASP A 213 16.13 15.90 -3.05
CA ASP A 213 15.75 17.24 -2.55
C ASP A 213 15.32 18.11 -3.73
N SER A 214 14.00 18.33 -3.86
CA SER A 214 13.41 19.13 -4.93
C SER A 214 13.83 20.61 -4.91
N ARG A 215 14.30 21.13 -3.76
CA ARG A 215 14.73 22.55 -3.64
C ARG A 215 16.10 22.78 -4.26
N THR A 216 16.96 21.77 -4.23
CA THR A 216 18.34 21.82 -4.72
C THR A 216 18.54 20.99 -5.98
N ASP A 217 17.52 20.26 -6.40
CA ASP A 217 17.56 19.27 -7.48
C ASP A 217 18.75 18.31 -7.33
N SER A 218 18.94 17.82 -6.09
CA SER A 218 20.03 16.92 -5.77
C SER A 218 19.52 15.56 -5.33
N LEU A 219 20.21 14.51 -5.81
CA LEU A 219 19.94 13.12 -5.46
C LEU A 219 21.06 12.61 -4.55
N GLN A 220 20.71 12.14 -3.36
CA GLN A 220 21.64 11.54 -2.41
C GLN A 220 21.40 10.02 -2.32
N LEU A 221 22.36 9.23 -2.78
CA LEU A 221 22.34 7.78 -2.62
C LEU A 221 22.46 7.42 -1.13
N GLN A 222 21.46 6.70 -0.61
CA GLN A 222 21.42 6.24 0.78
C GLN A 222 21.93 4.81 0.92
N LYS A 223 21.53 3.95 -0.01
CA LYS A 223 21.96 2.54 -0.02
C LYS A 223 21.96 2.00 -1.43
N GLN A 224 23.00 1.23 -1.74
CA GLN A 224 23.09 0.41 -2.93
C GLN A 224 23.17 -1.05 -2.51
N PHE A 225 22.47 -1.90 -3.22
CA PHE A 225 22.48 -3.34 -3.01
C PHE A 225 23.38 -4.02 -4.06
N SER A 226 23.90 -5.19 -3.70
CA SER A 226 24.83 -5.95 -4.52
C SER A 226 24.41 -7.43 -4.62
N TYR A 227 25.17 -8.23 -5.33
CA TYR A 227 25.01 -9.67 -5.39
C TYR A 227 25.09 -10.33 -3.99
N GLU A 228 25.88 -9.76 -3.08
CA GLU A 228 26.03 -10.24 -1.71
C GLU A 228 24.72 -10.23 -0.91
N ASP A 229 23.82 -9.28 -1.21
CA ASP A 229 22.48 -9.22 -0.59
C ASP A 229 21.61 -10.42 -1.03
N PHE A 230 21.81 -10.93 -2.24
CA PHE A 230 21.16 -12.15 -2.72
C PHE A 230 21.82 -13.41 -2.18
N GLU A 231 23.15 -13.52 -2.31
CA GLU A 231 23.95 -14.67 -1.89
C GLU A 231 23.77 -14.94 -0.37
N GLY A 232 23.85 -13.90 0.46
CA GLY A 232 23.73 -14.02 1.92
C GLY A 232 22.37 -14.52 2.43
N ARG A 233 21.36 -14.64 1.57
CA ARG A 233 20.11 -15.32 1.89
C ARG A 233 20.13 -16.83 1.65
N LEU A 234 21.08 -17.31 0.86
CA LEU A 234 21.14 -18.69 0.38
C LEU A 234 22.21 -19.51 1.10
N SER A 235 23.09 -18.87 1.84
CA SER A 235 24.25 -19.49 2.52
C SER A 235 24.15 -19.44 4.04
#